data_522c385c0ff59d9285e03f838788bfe8
#
_entry.id   522c385c0ff59d9285e03f838788bfe8
#
_cell.length_a   1.000
_cell.length_b   1.000
_cell.length_c   1.000
_cell.angle_alpha   90.00
_cell.angle_beta   90.00
_cell.angle_gamma   90.00
#
_symmetry.space_group_name_H-M   'P 1'
#
loop_
_entity.id
_entity.type
_entity.pdbx_description
1 polymer ?
#
loop_
_entity_poly.entity_id
_entity_poly.type
_entity_poly.pdbx_seq_one_letter_code
_entity_poly.pdbx_strand_id
1 'polypeptide(L)'
;MKILITTDWYEPVINGVVTSVVNLSNELKKRGHEVKILTLSRNHHTYIVGDVIYAASVGAGKIYPEARLKMPVIKAVIDKLIEWEPDVIHSQCEFSTFFMAKKIADETNAPIVHTYHTIYEDYTHYFSPNAAWGRKVVQKLTRMLSSRVDAMIAPSRKIEDVLEKYDVLCPVEVIPSGIDMNKFGKYIGTDSRHRIREQYGLSDDQTVLLYVGRLAKEKNIQEILRCQKRVHGYGTILMIVGDGPYRAEVEEQVRALGISESVIFTGMIEPDKVAEYYQVGDFFVSASTSETQGLTYVEALAAGVPLLCREDPCLVDVVDPGKNGWKFTDEETFETALVKWLDMSPALRHQLRRNAVQSADEFSTSTFADRVEKLYMNVCELQALVLRAC
;
A
#
# COMPACT_ATOMS: atom_id res chain seq x y z
N MET A 1 -10.20 -1.66 -24.08
CA MET A 1 -10.01 -3.06 -23.63
C MET A 1 -11.06 -3.39 -22.59
N LYS A 2 -11.48 -4.64 -22.51
CA LYS A 2 -12.24 -5.23 -21.40
C LYS A 2 -11.26 -5.80 -20.37
N ILE A 3 -11.19 -5.19 -19.20
CA ILE A 3 -10.22 -5.52 -18.16
C ILE A 3 -10.95 -6.10 -16.95
N LEU A 4 -10.59 -7.34 -16.57
CA LEU A 4 -11.10 -7.97 -15.36
C LEU A 4 -10.06 -7.84 -14.23
N ILE A 5 -10.35 -7.06 -13.19
CA ILE A 5 -9.52 -7.02 -11.99
C ILE A 5 -10.09 -7.98 -10.95
N THR A 6 -9.26 -8.85 -10.38
CA THR A 6 -9.68 -9.80 -9.33
C THR A 6 -8.93 -9.56 -8.04
N THR A 7 -9.64 -9.49 -6.92
CA THR A 7 -9.07 -9.21 -5.59
C THR A 7 -9.89 -9.87 -4.48
N ASP A 8 -9.23 -10.41 -3.45
CA ASP A 8 -9.93 -11.00 -2.30
C ASP A 8 -10.50 -9.93 -1.35
N TRP A 9 -9.93 -8.72 -1.37
CA TRP A 9 -10.38 -7.57 -0.58
C TRP A 9 -10.79 -6.40 -1.47
N TYR A 10 -11.95 -5.84 -1.17
CA TYR A 10 -12.46 -4.63 -1.81
C TYR A 10 -13.26 -3.79 -0.81
N GLU A 11 -13.72 -2.62 -1.22
CA GLU A 11 -14.55 -1.76 -0.38
C GLU A 11 -15.69 -2.51 0.32
N PRO A 12 -15.94 -2.22 1.60
CA PRO A 12 -15.47 -1.10 2.43
C PRO A 12 -14.20 -1.40 3.25
N VAL A 13 -13.37 -2.38 2.90
CA VAL A 13 -12.08 -2.64 3.55
C VAL A 13 -11.10 -1.53 3.23
N ILE A 14 -10.35 -1.04 4.23
CA ILE A 14 -9.34 0.01 4.08
C ILE A 14 -7.96 -0.63 4.22
N ASN A 15 -7.26 -0.82 3.11
CA ASN A 15 -5.87 -1.25 3.07
C ASN A 15 -5.21 -0.85 1.73
N GLY A 16 -3.89 -1.00 1.63
CA GLY A 16 -3.12 -0.60 0.44
C GLY A 16 -3.54 -1.32 -0.85
N VAL A 17 -3.94 -2.59 -0.77
CA VAL A 17 -4.41 -3.36 -1.95
C VAL A 17 -5.70 -2.76 -2.50
N VAL A 18 -6.68 -2.50 -1.62
CA VAL A 18 -7.96 -1.89 -2.01
C VAL A 18 -7.72 -0.51 -2.62
N THR A 19 -6.88 0.31 -1.99
CA THR A 19 -6.52 1.64 -2.51
C THR A 19 -5.91 1.54 -3.91
N SER A 20 -4.97 0.62 -4.12
CA SER A 20 -4.33 0.39 -5.42
C SER A 20 -5.35 -0.03 -6.49
N VAL A 21 -6.23 -1.00 -6.17
CA VAL A 21 -7.28 -1.49 -7.09
C VAL A 21 -8.27 -0.39 -7.46
N VAL A 22 -8.76 0.37 -6.48
CA VAL A 22 -9.71 1.48 -6.72
C VAL A 22 -9.08 2.55 -7.59
N ASN A 23 -7.86 2.97 -7.28
CA ASN A 23 -7.14 4.00 -8.04
C ASN A 23 -6.89 3.55 -9.48
N LEU A 24 -6.40 2.31 -9.68
CA LEU A 24 -6.17 1.74 -11.02
C LEU A 24 -7.48 1.64 -11.81
N SER A 25 -8.53 1.05 -11.22
CA SER A 25 -9.81 0.86 -11.89
C SER A 25 -10.43 2.19 -12.33
N ASN A 26 -10.41 3.20 -11.45
CA ASN A 26 -10.95 4.50 -11.75
C ASN A 26 -10.18 5.19 -12.89
N GLU A 27 -8.86 5.09 -12.89
CA GLU A 27 -8.04 5.72 -13.91
C GLU A 27 -8.18 5.00 -15.27
N LEU A 28 -8.23 3.67 -15.30
CA LEU A 28 -8.48 2.91 -16.52
C LEU A 28 -9.86 3.20 -17.12
N LYS A 29 -10.90 3.36 -16.29
CA LYS A 29 -12.24 3.78 -16.75
C LYS A 29 -12.24 5.17 -17.36
N LYS A 30 -11.53 6.14 -16.77
CA LYS A 30 -11.37 7.49 -17.35
C LYS A 30 -10.71 7.46 -18.73
N ARG A 31 -9.85 6.47 -18.99
CA ARG A 31 -9.19 6.25 -20.28
C ARG A 31 -10.05 5.50 -21.30
N GLY A 32 -11.29 5.18 -20.95
CA GLY A 32 -12.25 4.53 -21.84
C GLY A 32 -12.18 3.02 -21.88
N HIS A 33 -11.51 2.37 -20.92
CA HIS A 33 -11.55 0.91 -20.78
C HIS A 33 -12.84 0.46 -20.09
N GLU A 34 -13.35 -0.71 -20.48
CA GLU A 34 -14.42 -1.38 -19.76
C GLU A 34 -13.80 -2.24 -18.65
N VAL A 35 -13.97 -1.80 -17.38
CA VAL A 35 -13.33 -2.47 -16.23
C VAL A 35 -14.39 -3.09 -15.34
N LYS A 36 -14.27 -4.41 -15.10
CA LYS A 36 -15.03 -5.12 -14.06
C LYS A 36 -14.11 -5.57 -12.93
N ILE A 37 -14.67 -5.58 -11.72
CA ILE A 37 -13.96 -6.05 -10.52
C ILE A 37 -14.67 -7.28 -9.99
N LEU A 38 -13.93 -8.37 -9.79
CA LEU A 38 -14.40 -9.58 -9.12
C LEU A 38 -13.77 -9.67 -7.74
N THR A 39 -14.60 -9.62 -6.70
CA THR A 39 -14.15 -9.71 -5.30
C THR A 39 -15.00 -10.69 -4.49
N LEU A 40 -14.63 -10.89 -3.23
CA LEU A 40 -15.36 -11.76 -2.31
C LEU A 40 -16.41 -10.99 -1.50
N SER A 41 -17.64 -11.48 -1.53
CA SER A 41 -18.73 -10.98 -0.69
C SER A 41 -18.44 -11.25 0.80
N ARG A 42 -18.80 -10.33 1.67
CA ARG A 42 -18.81 -10.55 3.12
C ARG A 42 -19.95 -11.47 3.57
N ASN A 43 -20.88 -11.77 2.66
CA ASN A 43 -22.07 -12.59 2.89
C ASN A 43 -21.95 -13.92 2.13
N HIS A 44 -22.89 -14.85 2.40
CA HIS A 44 -23.03 -16.10 1.66
C HIS A 44 -23.74 -15.92 0.29
N HIS A 45 -24.02 -14.67 -0.11
CA HIS A 45 -24.74 -14.36 -1.35
C HIS A 45 -23.84 -13.62 -2.32
N THR A 46 -24.00 -13.93 -3.60
CA THR A 46 -23.42 -13.17 -4.70
C THR A 46 -24.32 -12.00 -5.04
N TYR A 47 -23.74 -10.81 -5.22
CA TYR A 47 -24.43 -9.61 -5.66
C TYR A 47 -23.51 -8.74 -6.51
N ILE A 48 -24.11 -7.80 -7.27
CA ILE A 48 -23.39 -6.90 -8.18
C ILE A 48 -23.77 -5.46 -7.83
N VAL A 49 -22.77 -4.60 -7.74
CA VAL A 49 -22.95 -3.15 -7.56
C VAL A 49 -22.15 -2.44 -8.65
N GLY A 50 -22.85 -1.85 -9.64
CA GLY A 50 -22.18 -1.29 -10.81
C GLY A 50 -21.34 -2.33 -11.54
N ASP A 51 -20.04 -2.06 -11.67
CA ASP A 51 -19.07 -2.96 -12.31
C ASP A 51 -18.37 -3.91 -11.33
N VAL A 52 -18.79 -3.92 -10.07
CA VAL A 52 -18.19 -4.75 -9.02
C VAL A 52 -19.05 -5.97 -8.72
N ILE A 53 -18.46 -7.14 -8.84
CA ILE A 53 -19.10 -8.43 -8.61
C ILE A 53 -18.57 -9.00 -7.30
N TYR A 54 -19.43 -9.12 -6.30
CA TYR A 54 -19.14 -9.70 -4.99
C TYR A 54 -19.55 -11.16 -4.99
N ALA A 55 -18.59 -12.06 -5.15
CA ALA A 55 -18.82 -13.51 -5.16
C ALA A 55 -19.05 -14.06 -3.76
N ALA A 56 -20.07 -14.92 -3.60
CA ALA A 56 -20.40 -15.58 -2.34
C ALA A 56 -19.19 -16.23 -1.67
N SER A 57 -18.95 -15.96 -0.39
CA SER A 57 -17.81 -16.47 0.35
C SER A 57 -18.10 -16.75 1.81
N VAL A 58 -17.24 -17.53 2.46
CA VAL A 58 -17.24 -17.82 3.90
C VAL A 58 -15.99 -17.28 4.57
N GLY A 59 -16.13 -16.83 5.82
CA GLY A 59 -14.98 -16.36 6.58
C GLY A 59 -13.97 -17.46 6.88
N ALA A 60 -12.69 -17.17 6.74
CA ALA A 60 -11.57 -18.06 7.05
C ALA A 60 -10.58 -17.39 8.05
N GLY A 61 -11.08 -16.53 8.93
CA GLY A 61 -10.30 -15.74 9.89
C GLY A 61 -9.43 -16.54 10.87
N LYS A 62 -9.60 -17.87 10.93
CA LYS A 62 -8.69 -18.76 11.67
C LYS A 62 -7.34 -18.96 10.93
N ILE A 63 -7.30 -18.74 9.61
CA ILE A 63 -6.10 -18.89 8.79
C ILE A 63 -5.33 -17.56 8.76
N TYR A 64 -6.06 -16.48 8.49
CA TYR A 64 -5.53 -15.13 8.48
C TYR A 64 -6.67 -14.14 8.81
N PRO A 65 -6.44 -13.07 9.57
CA PRO A 65 -7.45 -12.05 9.85
C PRO A 65 -8.11 -11.56 8.56
N GLU A 66 -9.45 -11.54 8.53
CA GLU A 66 -10.26 -11.14 7.38
C GLU A 66 -10.17 -12.03 6.12
N ALA A 67 -9.42 -13.15 6.15
CA ALA A 67 -9.39 -14.10 5.03
C ALA A 67 -10.78 -14.68 4.76
N ARG A 68 -11.09 -14.89 3.48
CA ARG A 68 -12.33 -15.47 3.01
C ARG A 68 -12.08 -16.54 1.95
N LEU A 69 -12.93 -17.54 1.92
CA LEU A 69 -12.89 -18.59 0.90
C LEU A 69 -14.15 -18.53 0.04
N LYS A 70 -13.99 -18.71 -1.29
CA LYS A 70 -15.11 -18.76 -2.22
C LYS A 70 -16.03 -19.94 -1.93
N MET A 71 -17.33 -19.76 -2.15
CA MET A 71 -18.32 -20.84 -2.09
C MET A 71 -18.45 -21.55 -3.44
N PRO A 72 -18.89 -22.83 -3.51
CA PRO A 72 -19.09 -23.56 -4.78
C PRO A 72 -20.15 -22.95 -5.71
N VAL A 73 -21.11 -22.18 -5.17
CA VAL A 73 -22.27 -21.61 -5.90
C VAL A 73 -21.97 -20.44 -6.84
N ILE A 74 -20.71 -20.12 -7.06
CA ILE A 74 -20.28 -18.96 -7.89
C ILE A 74 -20.21 -19.28 -9.40
N LYS A 75 -20.61 -20.48 -9.85
CA LYS A 75 -20.49 -20.91 -11.26
C LYS A 75 -21.13 -19.90 -12.22
N ALA A 76 -22.36 -19.48 -11.95
CA ALA A 76 -23.08 -18.54 -12.83
C ALA A 76 -22.38 -17.18 -13.00
N VAL A 77 -21.61 -16.74 -11.99
CA VAL A 77 -20.79 -15.51 -12.07
C VAL A 77 -19.59 -15.73 -12.98
N ILE A 78 -18.92 -16.86 -12.85
CA ILE A 78 -17.77 -17.21 -13.68
C ILE A 78 -18.21 -17.35 -15.15
N ASP A 79 -19.33 -18.05 -15.40
CA ASP A 79 -19.87 -18.23 -16.75
C ASP A 79 -20.19 -16.87 -17.41
N LYS A 80 -20.79 -15.90 -16.68
CA LYS A 80 -21.03 -14.55 -17.18
C LYS A 80 -19.74 -13.76 -17.48
N LEU A 81 -18.68 -13.97 -16.72
CA LEU A 81 -17.39 -13.31 -16.96
C LEU A 81 -16.66 -13.97 -18.15
N ILE A 82 -16.84 -15.27 -18.37
CA ILE A 82 -16.37 -15.96 -19.58
C ILE A 82 -17.11 -15.43 -20.81
N GLU A 83 -18.45 -15.32 -20.76
CA GLU A 83 -19.28 -14.75 -21.84
C GLU A 83 -18.95 -13.26 -22.11
N TRP A 84 -18.45 -12.54 -21.11
CA TRP A 84 -18.02 -11.14 -21.28
C TRP A 84 -16.69 -11.03 -22.02
N GLU A 85 -15.88 -12.09 -22.09
CA GLU A 85 -14.63 -12.18 -22.84
C GLU A 85 -13.65 -11.04 -22.49
N PRO A 86 -13.01 -11.07 -21.30
CA PRO A 86 -11.99 -10.07 -20.97
C PRO A 86 -10.79 -10.17 -21.91
N ASP A 87 -10.24 -9.02 -22.31
CA ASP A 87 -8.99 -8.94 -23.08
C ASP A 87 -7.78 -9.26 -22.20
N VAL A 88 -7.84 -8.91 -20.91
CA VAL A 88 -6.80 -9.16 -19.90
C VAL A 88 -7.42 -9.34 -18.52
N ILE A 89 -6.79 -10.17 -17.70
CA ILE A 89 -7.18 -10.37 -16.30
C ILE A 89 -6.03 -9.90 -15.41
N HIS A 90 -6.32 -8.98 -14.48
CA HIS A 90 -5.33 -8.49 -13.51
C HIS A 90 -5.66 -9.01 -12.11
N SER A 91 -4.90 -9.98 -11.64
CA SER A 91 -5.03 -10.54 -10.29
C SER A 91 -4.24 -9.72 -9.27
N GLN A 92 -4.89 -9.42 -8.13
CA GLN A 92 -4.30 -8.62 -7.04
C GLN A 92 -4.07 -9.45 -5.76
N CYS A 93 -4.49 -10.71 -5.76
CA CYS A 93 -4.37 -11.60 -4.60
C CYS A 93 -4.15 -13.04 -5.07
N GLU A 94 -3.50 -13.86 -4.24
CA GLU A 94 -3.02 -15.20 -4.55
C GLU A 94 -4.01 -16.32 -4.19
N PHE A 95 -5.17 -15.98 -3.59
CA PHE A 95 -6.09 -16.96 -3.02
C PHE A 95 -7.34 -17.17 -3.87
N SER A 96 -8.52 -17.02 -3.28
CA SER A 96 -9.79 -17.43 -3.90
C SER A 96 -10.06 -16.80 -5.25
N THR A 97 -9.82 -15.50 -5.39
CA THR A 97 -10.06 -14.78 -6.64
C THR A 97 -9.02 -15.09 -7.72
N PHE A 98 -7.79 -15.46 -7.35
CA PHE A 98 -6.78 -15.93 -8.30
C PHE A 98 -7.26 -17.21 -9.03
N PHE A 99 -7.78 -18.19 -8.29
CA PHE A 99 -8.29 -19.42 -8.91
C PHE A 99 -9.53 -19.18 -9.78
N MET A 100 -10.33 -18.15 -9.46
CA MET A 100 -11.42 -17.72 -10.34
C MET A 100 -10.88 -17.05 -11.60
N ALA A 101 -9.91 -16.16 -11.48
CA ALA A 101 -9.20 -15.53 -12.59
C ALA A 101 -8.61 -16.58 -13.54
N LYS A 102 -7.89 -17.57 -12.99
CA LYS A 102 -7.29 -18.65 -13.78
C LYS A 102 -8.34 -19.45 -14.55
N LYS A 103 -9.48 -19.78 -13.92
CA LYS A 103 -10.55 -20.48 -14.60
C LYS A 103 -11.14 -19.68 -15.77
N ILE A 104 -11.31 -18.35 -15.60
CA ILE A 104 -11.81 -17.49 -16.68
C ILE A 104 -10.77 -17.41 -17.79
N ALA A 105 -9.49 -17.24 -17.46
CA ALA A 105 -8.39 -17.21 -18.41
C ALA A 105 -8.30 -18.48 -19.25
N ASP A 106 -8.45 -19.67 -18.63
CA ASP A 106 -8.39 -20.96 -19.32
C ASP A 106 -9.51 -21.13 -20.36
N GLU A 107 -10.67 -20.51 -20.14
CA GLU A 107 -11.83 -20.60 -21.04
C GLU A 107 -11.84 -19.49 -22.12
N THR A 108 -11.21 -18.33 -21.83
CA THR A 108 -11.21 -17.16 -22.74
C THR A 108 -9.88 -16.95 -23.46
N ASN A 109 -8.82 -17.65 -23.04
CA ASN A 109 -7.43 -17.41 -23.45
C ASN A 109 -6.93 -15.99 -23.13
N ALA A 110 -7.56 -15.28 -22.20
CA ALA A 110 -7.10 -13.95 -21.75
C ALA A 110 -5.81 -14.08 -20.92
N PRO A 111 -4.77 -13.28 -21.20
CA PRO A 111 -3.55 -13.30 -20.38
C PRO A 111 -3.82 -12.81 -18.98
N ILE A 112 -3.03 -13.30 -18.01
CA ILE A 112 -3.09 -12.90 -16.60
C ILE A 112 -1.86 -12.09 -16.23
N VAL A 113 -2.08 -10.86 -15.76
CA VAL A 113 -1.08 -10.06 -15.02
C VAL A 113 -1.36 -10.21 -13.53
N HIS A 114 -0.33 -10.34 -12.69
CA HIS A 114 -0.49 -10.47 -11.25
C HIS A 114 0.37 -9.48 -10.48
N THR A 115 -0.23 -8.67 -9.59
CA THR A 115 0.53 -7.80 -8.69
C THR A 115 0.78 -8.48 -7.34
N TYR A 116 2.05 -8.54 -6.92
CA TYR A 116 2.48 -9.14 -5.67
C TYR A 116 2.48 -8.10 -4.54
N HIS A 117 1.40 -8.05 -3.77
CA HIS A 117 1.17 -7.02 -2.76
C HIS A 117 1.68 -7.35 -1.35
N THR A 118 2.04 -8.60 -1.07
CA THR A 118 2.28 -9.02 0.32
C THR A 118 3.55 -9.85 0.43
N ILE A 119 4.47 -9.45 1.30
CA ILE A 119 5.62 -10.27 1.69
C ILE A 119 5.15 -11.32 2.70
N TYR A 120 4.67 -12.46 2.20
CA TYR A 120 4.11 -13.51 3.06
C TYR A 120 5.11 -14.11 4.05
N GLU A 121 6.42 -13.93 3.83
CA GLU A 121 7.45 -14.36 4.78
C GLU A 121 7.31 -13.66 6.14
N ASP A 122 6.92 -12.40 6.16
CA ASP A 122 6.72 -11.62 7.40
C ASP A 122 5.50 -12.12 8.20
N TYR A 123 4.59 -12.83 7.54
CA TYR A 123 3.36 -13.37 8.11
C TYR A 123 3.41 -14.88 8.38
N THR A 124 4.57 -15.53 8.21
CA THR A 124 4.71 -16.99 8.42
C THR A 124 4.36 -17.42 9.83
N HIS A 125 4.50 -16.55 10.83
CA HIS A 125 4.14 -16.82 12.22
C HIS A 125 2.65 -17.11 12.44
N TYR A 126 1.76 -16.74 11.50
CA TYR A 126 0.33 -17.04 11.58
C TYR A 126 0.00 -18.50 11.20
N PHE A 127 0.80 -19.14 10.35
CA PHE A 127 0.50 -20.47 9.83
C PHE A 127 1.61 -21.52 10.02
N SER A 128 2.79 -21.10 10.49
CA SER A 128 3.92 -22.01 10.70
C SER A 128 4.68 -21.70 11.99
N PRO A 129 4.87 -22.67 12.87
CA PRO A 129 5.74 -22.52 14.05
C PRO A 129 7.23 -22.46 13.68
N ASN A 130 7.60 -22.86 12.46
CA ASN A 130 8.97 -22.82 11.95
C ASN A 130 9.07 -21.84 10.78
N ALA A 131 9.69 -20.68 11.03
CA ALA A 131 9.83 -19.63 10.04
C ALA A 131 10.60 -20.07 8.77
N ALA A 132 11.61 -20.92 8.90
CA ALA A 132 12.39 -21.39 7.74
C ALA A 132 11.57 -22.31 6.84
N TRP A 133 10.74 -23.17 7.42
CA TRP A 133 9.80 -23.99 6.67
C TRP A 133 8.69 -23.12 6.02
N GLY A 134 8.15 -22.17 6.78
CA GLY A 134 7.16 -21.24 6.28
C GLY A 134 7.66 -20.46 5.04
N ARG A 135 8.89 -19.94 5.09
CA ARG A 135 9.51 -19.26 3.92
C ARG A 135 9.61 -20.16 2.69
N LYS A 136 10.06 -21.44 2.87
CA LYS A 136 10.12 -22.39 1.74
C LYS A 136 8.74 -22.68 1.12
N VAL A 137 7.69 -22.73 1.95
CA VAL A 137 6.32 -22.93 1.47
C VAL A 137 5.88 -21.69 0.65
N VAL A 138 6.10 -20.49 1.16
CA VAL A 138 5.79 -19.23 0.44
C VAL A 138 6.54 -19.19 -0.89
N GLN A 139 7.84 -19.41 -0.89
CA GLN A 139 8.67 -19.44 -2.10
C GLN A 139 8.12 -20.42 -3.15
N LYS A 140 7.82 -21.65 -2.73
CA LYS A 140 7.28 -22.68 -3.64
C LYS A 140 5.91 -22.30 -4.19
N LEU A 141 5.04 -21.73 -3.37
CA LEU A 141 3.71 -21.28 -3.79
C LEU A 141 3.82 -20.11 -4.76
N THR A 142 4.63 -19.10 -4.48
CA THR A 142 4.82 -17.95 -5.38
C THR A 142 5.41 -18.41 -6.72
N ARG A 143 6.41 -19.29 -6.71
CA ARG A 143 6.95 -19.88 -7.94
C ARG A 143 5.89 -20.67 -8.73
N MET A 144 5.04 -21.45 -8.05
CA MET A 144 3.94 -22.16 -8.70
C MET A 144 2.90 -21.19 -9.30
N LEU A 145 2.59 -20.09 -8.61
CA LEU A 145 1.68 -19.06 -9.13
C LEU A 145 2.28 -18.37 -10.35
N SER A 146 3.57 -18.04 -10.33
CA SER A 146 4.25 -17.39 -11.45
C SER A 146 4.25 -18.24 -12.74
N SER A 147 4.15 -19.56 -12.63
CA SER A 147 3.99 -20.43 -13.82
C SER A 147 2.59 -20.41 -14.44
N ARG A 148 1.66 -19.67 -13.83
CA ARG A 148 0.24 -19.60 -14.24
C ARG A 148 -0.20 -18.22 -14.67
N VAL A 149 0.73 -17.28 -14.74
CA VAL A 149 0.50 -15.90 -15.14
C VAL A 149 1.49 -15.51 -16.23
N ASP A 150 1.15 -14.53 -17.04
CA ASP A 150 1.95 -14.09 -18.19
C ASP A 150 2.97 -13.01 -17.77
N ALA A 151 2.68 -12.24 -16.73
CA ALA A 151 3.61 -11.30 -16.11
C ALA A 151 3.26 -11.03 -14.65
N MET A 152 4.26 -10.63 -13.85
CA MET A 152 4.06 -10.13 -12.49
C MET A 152 4.46 -8.66 -12.37
N ILE A 153 3.73 -7.93 -11.52
CA ILE A 153 4.06 -6.57 -11.11
C ILE A 153 4.63 -6.62 -9.70
N ALA A 154 5.84 -6.07 -9.54
CA ALA A 154 6.46 -5.77 -8.25
C ALA A 154 6.20 -4.30 -7.92
N PRO A 155 5.55 -3.95 -6.78
CA PRO A 155 5.29 -2.57 -6.40
C PRO A 155 6.55 -1.75 -6.05
N SER A 156 7.68 -2.41 -5.87
CA SER A 156 8.99 -1.79 -5.60
C SER A 156 10.13 -2.74 -5.98
N ARG A 157 11.35 -2.21 -6.06
CA ARG A 157 12.57 -3.03 -6.26
C ARG A 157 12.78 -4.06 -5.15
N LYS A 158 12.39 -3.74 -3.91
CA LYS A 158 12.39 -4.72 -2.81
C LYS A 158 11.59 -5.97 -3.16
N ILE A 159 10.44 -5.81 -3.80
CA ILE A 159 9.59 -6.94 -4.20
C ILE A 159 10.16 -7.65 -5.44
N GLU A 160 10.73 -6.90 -6.38
CA GLU A 160 11.46 -7.50 -7.51
C GLU A 160 12.57 -8.44 -7.00
N ASP A 161 13.42 -7.97 -6.05
CA ASP A 161 14.47 -8.78 -5.41
C ASP A 161 13.91 -10.02 -4.69
N VAL A 162 12.74 -9.90 -4.06
CA VAL A 162 12.07 -11.03 -3.40
C VAL A 162 11.60 -12.05 -4.43
N LEU A 163 10.98 -11.62 -5.52
CA LEU A 163 10.49 -12.49 -6.58
C LEU A 163 11.65 -13.16 -7.33
N GLU A 164 12.76 -12.46 -7.55
CA GLU A 164 13.98 -13.03 -8.10
C GLU A 164 14.54 -14.13 -7.21
N LYS A 165 14.63 -13.92 -5.89
CA LYS A 165 15.04 -14.94 -4.91
C LYS A 165 14.11 -16.16 -4.87
N TYR A 166 12.86 -15.99 -5.30
CA TYR A 166 11.88 -17.09 -5.37
C TYR A 166 11.93 -17.84 -6.71
N ASP A 167 12.83 -17.45 -7.62
CA ASP A 167 12.96 -18.02 -8.98
C ASP A 167 11.63 -18.05 -9.72
N VAL A 168 10.88 -16.95 -9.74
CA VAL A 168 9.62 -16.87 -10.48
C VAL A 168 9.84 -17.10 -11.97
N LEU A 169 8.82 -17.64 -12.65
CA LEU A 169 8.95 -18.21 -14.01
C LEU A 169 8.41 -17.29 -15.12
N CYS A 170 7.82 -16.16 -14.76
CA CYS A 170 7.31 -15.15 -15.69
C CYS A 170 8.10 -13.85 -15.60
N PRO A 171 8.01 -12.96 -16.59
CA PRO A 171 8.57 -11.62 -16.50
C PRO A 171 8.03 -10.85 -15.29
N VAL A 172 8.91 -10.07 -14.63
CA VAL A 172 8.55 -9.17 -13.53
C VAL A 172 8.83 -7.74 -13.95
N GLU A 173 7.85 -6.84 -13.77
CA GLU A 173 8.02 -5.41 -14.00
C GLU A 173 7.81 -4.64 -12.70
N VAL A 174 8.69 -3.65 -12.42
CA VAL A 174 8.56 -2.77 -11.26
C VAL A 174 7.60 -1.65 -11.60
N ILE A 175 6.37 -1.75 -11.10
CA ILE A 175 5.33 -0.74 -11.31
C ILE A 175 4.72 -0.37 -9.94
N PRO A 176 5.14 0.76 -9.34
CA PRO A 176 4.56 1.25 -8.10
C PRO A 176 3.07 1.58 -8.25
N SER A 177 2.29 1.22 -7.22
CA SER A 177 0.88 1.61 -7.14
C SER A 177 0.74 3.13 -7.03
N GLY A 178 -0.25 3.67 -7.73
CA GLY A 178 -0.49 5.11 -7.80
C GLY A 178 -1.39 5.63 -6.69
N ILE A 179 -1.18 6.90 -6.32
CA ILE A 179 -2.03 7.65 -5.40
C ILE A 179 -2.77 8.77 -6.13
N ASP A 180 -3.91 9.19 -5.58
CA ASP A 180 -4.66 10.35 -6.09
C ASP A 180 -3.99 11.66 -5.64
N MET A 181 -3.21 12.25 -6.55
CA MET A 181 -2.53 13.53 -6.32
C MET A 181 -3.50 14.68 -6.04
N ASN A 182 -4.74 14.64 -6.55
CA ASN A 182 -5.73 15.68 -6.27
C ASN A 182 -6.23 15.60 -4.83
N LYS A 183 -6.26 14.41 -4.24
CA LYS A 183 -6.66 14.20 -2.85
C LYS A 183 -5.58 14.67 -1.87
N PHE A 184 -4.33 14.24 -2.08
CA PHE A 184 -3.24 14.49 -1.14
C PHE A 184 -2.47 15.78 -1.42
N GLY A 185 -2.30 16.16 -2.69
CA GLY A 185 -1.57 17.36 -3.11
C GLY A 185 -2.37 18.66 -3.01
N LYS A 186 -3.70 18.57 -2.79
CA LYS A 186 -4.52 19.77 -2.62
C LYS A 186 -4.18 20.46 -1.30
N TYR A 187 -3.64 21.68 -1.39
CA TYR A 187 -3.38 22.48 -0.20
C TYR A 187 -4.70 22.80 0.52
N ILE A 188 -4.78 22.41 1.79
CA ILE A 188 -5.98 22.59 2.62
C ILE A 188 -6.17 24.00 3.18
N GLY A 189 -5.19 24.89 2.95
CA GLY A 189 -5.15 26.24 3.52
C GLY A 189 -4.57 26.28 4.93
N THR A 190 -4.05 27.46 5.31
CA THR A 190 -3.50 27.70 6.64
C THR A 190 -4.53 27.48 7.73
N ASP A 191 -5.77 27.86 7.50
CA ASP A 191 -6.86 27.78 8.47
C ASP A 191 -7.19 26.32 8.85
N SER A 192 -7.18 25.39 7.90
CA SER A 192 -7.45 23.98 8.20
C SER A 192 -6.31 23.33 8.96
N ARG A 193 -5.05 23.63 8.58
CA ARG A 193 -3.88 23.18 9.33
C ARG A 193 -3.89 23.73 10.75
N HIS A 194 -4.16 25.02 10.92
CA HIS A 194 -4.24 25.68 12.23
C HIS A 194 -5.36 25.08 13.09
N ARG A 195 -6.56 24.89 12.53
CA ARG A 195 -7.70 24.27 13.23
C ARG A 195 -7.37 22.88 13.78
N ILE A 196 -6.70 22.01 12.97
CA ILE A 196 -6.32 20.67 13.44
C ILE A 196 -5.26 20.78 14.53
N ARG A 197 -4.27 21.69 14.40
CA ARG A 197 -3.27 21.92 15.45
C ARG A 197 -3.93 22.39 16.74
N GLU A 198 -4.84 23.35 16.67
CA GLU A 198 -5.61 23.87 17.82
C GLU A 198 -6.45 22.76 18.48
N GLN A 199 -7.12 21.92 17.68
CA GLN A 199 -7.93 20.78 18.17
C GLN A 199 -7.10 19.86 19.09
N TYR A 200 -5.81 19.70 18.82
CA TYR A 200 -4.92 18.83 19.60
C TYR A 200 -3.99 19.62 20.53
N GLY A 201 -4.22 20.92 20.72
CA GLY A 201 -3.43 21.76 21.61
C GLY A 201 -1.98 21.97 21.15
N LEU A 202 -1.72 21.89 19.85
CA LEU A 202 -0.39 22.07 19.27
C LEU A 202 -0.12 23.54 19.00
N SER A 203 1.00 24.05 19.51
CA SER A 203 1.49 25.40 19.21
C SER A 203 2.24 25.44 17.86
N ASP A 204 2.34 26.62 17.26
CA ASP A 204 2.94 26.78 15.93
C ASP A 204 4.45 26.51 15.89
N ASP A 205 5.14 26.64 17.01
CA ASP A 205 6.58 26.37 17.17
C ASP A 205 6.92 24.89 17.38
N GLN A 206 5.94 24.05 17.72
CA GLN A 206 6.15 22.61 17.88
C GLN A 206 6.35 21.93 16.52
N THR A 207 7.35 21.07 16.45
CA THR A 207 7.59 20.20 15.27
C THR A 207 6.76 18.92 15.38
N VAL A 208 5.91 18.67 14.40
CA VAL A 208 5.02 17.49 14.37
C VAL A 208 5.67 16.37 13.56
N LEU A 209 6.01 15.28 14.23
CA LEU A 209 6.38 13.99 13.64
C LEU A 209 5.09 13.20 13.43
N LEU A 210 4.72 12.93 12.19
CA LEU A 210 3.44 12.33 11.82
C LEU A 210 3.63 10.85 11.46
N TYR A 211 2.93 9.97 12.14
CA TYR A 211 2.72 8.58 11.73
C TYR A 211 1.28 8.40 11.24
N VAL A 212 1.10 7.78 10.07
CA VAL A 212 -0.23 7.43 9.54
C VAL A 212 -0.23 5.94 9.19
N GLY A 213 -1.15 5.19 9.77
CA GLY A 213 -1.28 3.78 9.44
C GLY A 213 -1.93 2.92 10.53
N ARG A 214 -2.08 1.64 10.21
CA ARG A 214 -2.60 0.65 11.15
C ARG A 214 -1.60 0.41 12.28
N LEU A 215 -2.07 0.40 13.53
CA LEU A 215 -1.27 0.05 14.69
C LEU A 215 -1.16 -1.49 14.77
N ALA A 216 -0.06 -2.02 14.24
CA ALA A 216 0.23 -3.44 14.20
C ALA A 216 1.72 -3.70 14.49
N LYS A 217 2.02 -4.90 14.97
CA LYS A 217 3.37 -5.23 15.45
C LYS A 217 4.42 -5.11 14.35
N GLU A 218 4.08 -5.50 13.11
CA GLU A 218 4.95 -5.44 11.95
C GLU A 218 5.30 -4.01 11.51
N LYS A 219 4.57 -2.98 12.00
CA LYS A 219 4.87 -1.57 11.71
C LYS A 219 5.96 -0.98 12.59
N ASN A 220 6.45 -1.74 13.56
CA ASN A 220 7.59 -1.38 14.42
C ASN A 220 7.50 0.02 15.06
N ILE A 221 6.29 0.38 15.53
CA ILE A 221 6.01 1.69 16.13
C ILE A 221 6.87 1.92 17.38
N GLN A 222 7.24 0.86 18.09
CA GLN A 222 8.12 0.92 19.26
C GLN A 222 9.43 1.64 18.97
N GLU A 223 10.00 1.48 17.78
CA GLU A 223 11.22 2.17 17.40
C GLU A 223 10.98 3.69 17.25
N ILE A 224 9.85 4.07 16.64
CA ILE A 224 9.46 5.50 16.57
C ILE A 224 9.25 6.09 17.97
N LEU A 225 8.70 5.33 18.92
CA LEU A 225 8.57 5.79 20.31
C LEU A 225 9.94 6.02 20.98
N ARG A 226 10.93 5.15 20.72
CA ARG A 226 12.31 5.36 21.22
C ARG A 226 12.95 6.58 20.56
N CYS A 227 12.75 6.77 19.25
CA CYS A 227 13.19 7.99 18.57
C CYS A 227 12.52 9.23 19.18
N GLN A 228 11.20 9.21 19.42
CA GLN A 228 10.48 10.32 20.07
C GLN A 228 11.02 10.59 21.48
N LYS A 229 11.32 9.53 22.27
CA LYS A 229 11.94 9.69 23.60
C LYS A 229 13.29 10.42 23.52
N ARG A 230 14.06 10.15 22.48
CA ARG A 230 15.36 10.82 22.29
C ARG A 230 15.21 12.29 21.92
N VAL A 231 14.20 12.62 21.12
CA VAL A 231 14.04 13.97 20.53
C VAL A 231 12.96 14.83 21.19
N HIS A 232 12.23 14.37 22.21
CA HIS A 232 11.12 15.14 22.82
C HIS A 232 11.58 16.48 23.42
N GLY A 233 12.86 16.59 23.83
CA GLY A 233 13.45 17.82 24.34
C GLY A 233 13.61 18.96 23.32
N TYR A 234 13.46 18.65 22.00
CA TYR A 234 13.49 19.65 20.93
C TYR A 234 12.10 20.24 20.61
N GLY A 235 11.11 20.06 21.46
CA GLY A 235 9.74 20.54 21.21
C GLY A 235 8.99 19.74 20.16
N THR A 236 9.34 18.46 19.98
CA THR A 236 8.67 17.57 19.02
C THR A 236 7.43 16.91 19.61
N ILE A 237 6.42 16.75 18.79
CA ILE A 237 5.21 15.98 19.09
C ILE A 237 5.08 14.85 18.07
N LEU A 238 4.91 13.63 18.55
CA LEU A 238 4.56 12.49 17.70
C LEU A 238 3.04 12.38 17.62
N MET A 239 2.48 12.65 16.44
CA MET A 239 1.06 12.48 16.17
C MET A 239 0.85 11.14 15.45
N ILE A 240 0.11 10.24 16.07
CA ILE A 240 -0.22 8.90 15.55
C ILE A 240 -1.65 8.92 15.03
N VAL A 241 -1.79 8.88 13.70
CA VAL A 241 -3.07 8.85 12.99
C VAL A 241 -3.37 7.41 12.57
N GLY A 242 -4.42 6.85 13.13
CA GLY A 242 -4.84 5.49 12.88
C GLY A 242 -5.15 4.70 14.15
N ASP A 243 -5.52 3.46 13.96
CA ASP A 243 -5.88 2.52 15.02
C ASP A 243 -5.45 1.10 14.64
N GLY A 244 -5.56 0.15 15.57
CA GLY A 244 -5.25 -1.24 15.27
C GLY A 244 -5.07 -2.10 16.51
N PRO A 245 -4.88 -3.41 16.33
CA PRO A 245 -4.85 -4.37 17.43
C PRO A 245 -3.66 -4.15 18.39
N TYR A 246 -2.64 -3.41 17.99
CA TYR A 246 -1.44 -3.15 18.80
C TYR A 246 -1.48 -1.81 19.56
N ARG A 247 -2.63 -1.13 19.57
CA ARG A 247 -2.79 0.20 20.20
C ARG A 247 -2.51 0.19 21.69
N ALA A 248 -3.08 -0.77 22.42
CA ALA A 248 -2.93 -0.83 23.87
C ALA A 248 -1.46 -0.97 24.31
N GLU A 249 -0.70 -1.79 23.59
CA GLU A 249 0.74 -2.00 23.83
C GLU A 249 1.54 -0.74 23.51
N VAL A 250 1.18 -0.01 22.45
CA VAL A 250 1.82 1.26 22.09
C VAL A 250 1.57 2.31 23.16
N GLU A 251 0.33 2.46 23.66
CA GLU A 251 -0.02 3.38 24.75
C GLU A 251 0.70 3.03 26.06
N GLU A 252 0.85 1.74 26.36
CA GLU A 252 1.61 1.30 27.54
C GLU A 252 3.10 1.68 27.43
N GLN A 253 3.70 1.48 26.25
CA GLN A 253 5.09 1.86 25.99
C GLN A 253 5.29 3.38 26.08
N VAL A 254 4.36 4.18 25.59
CA VAL A 254 4.39 5.66 25.72
C VAL A 254 4.46 6.05 27.19
N ARG A 255 3.63 5.41 28.07
CA ARG A 255 3.67 5.65 29.53
C ARG A 255 4.99 5.20 30.14
N ALA A 256 5.47 4.00 29.78
CA ALA A 256 6.73 3.44 30.29
C ALA A 256 7.97 4.29 29.93
N LEU A 257 7.96 4.89 28.73
CA LEU A 257 9.02 5.80 28.28
C LEU A 257 8.92 7.20 28.88
N GLY A 258 7.80 7.54 29.55
CA GLY A 258 7.56 8.87 30.12
C GLY A 258 7.44 9.99 29.09
N ILE A 259 6.82 9.70 27.93
CA ILE A 259 6.64 10.63 26.81
C ILE A 259 5.17 10.95 26.52
N SER A 260 4.27 10.70 27.47
CA SER A 260 2.82 10.84 27.26
C SER A 260 2.41 12.26 26.81
N GLU A 261 3.11 13.30 27.26
CA GLU A 261 2.82 14.69 26.88
C GLU A 261 3.31 15.06 25.46
N SER A 262 4.15 14.22 24.85
CA SER A 262 4.69 14.44 23.50
C SER A 262 4.17 13.43 22.46
N VAL A 263 3.14 12.65 22.79
CA VAL A 263 2.50 11.68 21.87
C VAL A 263 1.00 11.89 21.85
N ILE A 264 0.45 12.07 20.65
CA ILE A 264 -0.97 12.26 20.41
C ILE A 264 -1.50 11.08 19.62
N PHE A 265 -2.59 10.46 20.08
CA PHE A 265 -3.33 9.42 19.35
C PHE A 265 -4.64 10.02 18.84
N THR A 266 -4.79 10.13 17.53
CA THR A 266 -6.04 10.64 16.94
C THR A 266 -7.13 9.56 16.83
N GLY A 267 -6.74 8.28 16.87
CA GLY A 267 -7.59 7.17 16.48
C GLY A 267 -7.78 7.08 14.96
N MET A 268 -8.77 6.28 14.56
CA MET A 268 -9.14 6.13 13.14
C MET A 268 -9.71 7.44 12.60
N ILE A 269 -9.18 7.90 11.49
CA ILE A 269 -9.68 9.06 10.75
C ILE A 269 -10.37 8.57 9.48
N GLU A 270 -11.49 9.19 9.12
CA GLU A 270 -12.22 8.90 7.89
C GLU A 270 -11.30 9.09 6.67
N PRO A 271 -11.34 8.18 5.68
CA PRO A 271 -10.43 8.21 4.53
C PRO A 271 -10.41 9.55 3.78
N ASP A 272 -11.54 10.26 3.74
CA ASP A 272 -11.65 11.54 3.05
C ASP A 272 -10.97 12.71 3.79
N LYS A 273 -10.74 12.56 5.09
CA LYS A 273 -10.10 13.56 5.96
C LYS A 273 -8.61 13.30 6.19
N VAL A 274 -8.13 12.09 5.90
CA VAL A 274 -6.73 11.71 6.17
C VAL A 274 -5.73 12.66 5.50
N ALA A 275 -6.04 13.14 4.28
CA ALA A 275 -5.19 14.09 3.55
C ALA A 275 -4.93 15.40 4.33
N GLU A 276 -5.89 15.85 5.14
CA GLU A 276 -5.74 17.04 6.00
C GLU A 276 -4.72 16.81 7.11
N TYR A 277 -4.71 15.61 7.69
CA TYR A 277 -3.77 15.26 8.76
C TYR A 277 -2.32 15.16 8.25
N TYR A 278 -2.09 14.70 7.01
CA TYR A 278 -0.75 14.73 6.45
C TYR A 278 -0.15 16.13 6.48
N GLN A 279 -0.91 17.15 6.09
CA GLN A 279 -0.41 18.53 6.00
C GLN A 279 -0.15 19.20 7.38
N VAL A 280 -0.58 18.58 8.48
CA VAL A 280 -0.22 19.02 9.83
C VAL A 280 1.22 18.65 10.17
N GLY A 281 1.74 17.55 9.61
CA GLY A 281 3.09 17.07 9.85
C GLY A 281 4.20 17.97 9.31
N ASP A 282 5.31 17.97 10.02
CA ASP A 282 6.58 18.53 9.55
C ASP A 282 7.47 17.44 8.96
N PHE A 283 7.39 16.23 9.52
CA PHE A 283 7.90 14.99 8.96
C PHE A 283 6.87 13.88 9.03
N PHE A 284 6.85 13.05 8.02
CA PHE A 284 6.24 11.73 8.11
C PHE A 284 7.29 10.74 8.63
N VAL A 285 6.96 10.00 9.68
CA VAL A 285 7.87 9.05 10.33
C VAL A 285 7.37 7.62 10.25
N SER A 286 8.26 6.69 9.92
CA SER A 286 7.95 5.26 9.92
C SER A 286 9.21 4.43 10.21
N ALA A 287 9.06 3.36 10.98
CA ALA A 287 10.10 2.35 11.19
C ALA A 287 9.69 0.97 10.64
N SER A 288 8.65 0.92 9.79
CA SER A 288 8.22 -0.32 9.15
C SER A 288 9.29 -0.84 8.20
N THR A 289 9.58 -2.13 8.31
CA THR A 289 10.43 -2.89 7.36
C THR A 289 9.64 -3.94 6.58
N SER A 290 8.31 -4.00 6.81
CA SER A 290 7.40 -4.95 6.18
C SER A 290 6.64 -4.38 4.98
N GLU A 291 6.94 -3.14 4.56
CA GLU A 291 6.27 -2.54 3.43
C GLU A 291 6.70 -3.20 2.10
N THR A 292 5.74 -3.41 1.23
CA THR A 292 6.00 -3.78 -0.17
C THR A 292 6.30 -2.55 -1.02
N GLN A 293 5.62 -1.43 -0.74
CA GLN A 293 5.83 -0.12 -1.33
C GLN A 293 5.68 0.99 -0.28
N GLY A 294 4.63 0.88 0.56
CA GLY A 294 4.28 1.90 1.55
C GLY A 294 3.60 3.12 0.93
N LEU A 295 2.32 2.98 0.55
CA LEU A 295 1.53 4.09 -0.03
C LEU A 295 1.54 5.33 0.86
N THR A 296 1.57 5.18 2.19
CA THR A 296 1.61 6.29 3.14
C THR A 296 2.85 7.18 3.00
N TYR A 297 3.98 6.63 2.53
CA TYR A 297 5.17 7.43 2.21
C TYR A 297 4.88 8.38 1.04
N VAL A 298 4.29 7.85 0.00
CA VAL A 298 3.97 8.63 -1.21
C VAL A 298 2.85 9.64 -0.93
N GLU A 299 1.85 9.26 -0.13
CA GLU A 299 0.78 10.17 0.34
C GLU A 299 1.37 11.36 1.12
N ALA A 300 2.35 11.10 1.99
CA ALA A 300 3.06 12.15 2.73
C ALA A 300 3.83 13.08 1.79
N LEU A 301 4.58 12.52 0.82
CA LEU A 301 5.29 13.31 -0.18
C LEU A 301 4.33 14.17 -0.99
N ALA A 302 3.21 13.63 -1.45
CA ALA A 302 2.19 14.36 -2.19
C ALA A 302 1.58 15.50 -1.38
N ALA A 303 1.43 15.32 -0.05
CA ALA A 303 1.00 16.36 0.87
C ALA A 303 2.09 17.40 1.20
N GLY A 304 3.26 17.28 0.59
CA GLY A 304 4.41 18.16 0.84
C GLY A 304 5.07 17.93 2.20
N VAL A 305 4.99 16.71 2.73
CA VAL A 305 5.60 16.33 4.01
C VAL A 305 6.83 15.47 3.73
N PRO A 306 8.03 15.95 4.08
CA PRO A 306 9.26 15.17 3.91
C PRO A 306 9.25 13.91 4.77
N LEU A 307 9.97 12.89 4.32
CA LEU A 307 10.05 11.60 4.99
C LEU A 307 11.25 11.55 5.96
N LEU A 308 11.05 10.96 7.13
CA LEU A 308 12.12 10.54 8.04
C LEU A 308 11.81 9.09 8.45
N CYS A 309 12.31 8.15 7.66
CA CYS A 309 11.91 6.75 7.74
C CYS A 309 13.12 5.84 7.98
N ARG A 310 12.87 4.69 8.66
CA ARG A 310 13.89 3.67 8.82
C ARG A 310 14.37 3.20 7.45
N GLU A 311 15.68 3.00 7.31
CA GLU A 311 16.25 2.49 6.08
C GLU A 311 15.66 1.11 5.74
N ASP A 312 15.09 1.01 4.56
CA ASP A 312 14.49 -0.20 4.01
C ASP A 312 14.61 -0.17 2.47
N PRO A 313 14.82 -1.31 1.79
CA PRO A 313 14.92 -1.35 0.33
C PRO A 313 13.70 -0.79 -0.42
N CYS A 314 12.48 -0.79 0.17
CA CYS A 314 11.31 -0.18 -0.46
C CYS A 314 11.42 1.35 -0.62
N LEU A 315 12.36 2.00 0.10
CA LEU A 315 12.58 3.44 0.06
C LEU A 315 13.67 3.87 -0.95
N VAL A 316 14.26 2.94 -1.71
CA VAL A 316 15.38 3.25 -2.62
C VAL A 316 14.98 4.30 -3.65
N ASP A 317 13.81 4.14 -4.28
CA ASP A 317 13.30 5.06 -5.31
C ASP A 317 12.30 6.09 -4.73
N VAL A 318 12.09 6.13 -3.41
CA VAL A 318 11.12 7.01 -2.73
C VAL A 318 11.80 8.15 -1.99
N VAL A 319 12.88 7.85 -1.24
CA VAL A 319 13.60 8.84 -0.42
C VAL A 319 14.93 9.21 -1.07
N ASP A 320 15.02 10.47 -1.51
CA ASP A 320 16.26 11.12 -1.94
C ASP A 320 16.79 11.99 -0.77
N PRO A 321 17.88 11.55 -0.08
CA PRO A 321 18.34 12.21 1.14
C PRO A 321 18.69 13.67 0.94
N GLY A 322 18.11 14.55 1.78
CA GLY A 322 18.31 16.00 1.73
C GLY A 322 17.49 16.71 0.65
N LYS A 323 16.76 16.00 -0.19
CA LYS A 323 15.89 16.56 -1.23
C LYS A 323 14.41 16.45 -0.85
N ASN A 324 13.94 15.27 -0.41
CA ASN A 324 12.57 15.03 -0.01
C ASN A 324 12.43 14.32 1.35
N GLY A 325 13.56 14.08 2.05
CA GLY A 325 13.56 13.44 3.36
C GLY A 325 14.93 12.90 3.75
N TRP A 326 14.94 12.01 4.74
CA TRP A 326 16.11 11.27 5.21
C TRP A 326 15.72 9.84 5.58
N LYS A 327 16.71 8.96 5.60
CA LYS A 327 16.62 7.61 6.15
C LYS A 327 17.42 7.54 7.44
N PHE A 328 16.95 6.76 8.42
CA PHE A 328 17.67 6.51 9.69
C PHE A 328 17.88 5.01 9.89
N THR A 329 18.91 4.66 10.65
CA THR A 329 19.25 3.28 11.02
C THR A 329 19.11 3.01 12.52
N ASP A 330 19.08 4.07 13.33
CA ASP A 330 18.98 4.04 14.77
C ASP A 330 18.47 5.40 15.31
N GLU A 331 18.28 5.49 16.63
CA GLU A 331 17.78 6.69 17.28
C GLU A 331 18.75 7.89 17.14
N GLU A 332 20.06 7.67 16.98
CA GLU A 332 21.08 8.72 16.83
C GLU A 332 21.04 9.35 15.44
N THR A 333 20.93 8.53 14.41
CA THR A 333 20.79 8.99 13.02
C THR A 333 19.44 9.64 12.77
N PHE A 334 18.36 9.21 13.48
CA PHE A 334 17.07 9.90 13.51
C PHE A 334 17.19 11.30 14.09
N GLU A 335 17.78 11.44 15.27
CA GLU A 335 18.04 12.73 15.91
C GLU A 335 18.88 13.65 15.01
N THR A 336 19.96 13.12 14.41
CA THR A 336 20.81 13.87 13.50
C THR A 336 20.04 14.44 12.30
N ALA A 337 19.13 13.66 11.72
CA ALA A 337 18.28 14.14 10.62
C ALA A 337 17.29 15.22 11.09
N LEU A 338 16.68 15.04 12.26
CA LEU A 338 15.80 16.05 12.85
C LEU A 338 16.53 17.37 13.14
N VAL A 339 17.71 17.32 13.74
CA VAL A 339 18.52 18.52 14.04
C VAL A 339 18.87 19.26 12.74
N LYS A 340 19.26 18.54 11.68
CA LYS A 340 19.47 19.18 10.37
C LYS A 340 18.25 19.95 9.88
N TRP A 341 17.04 19.42 10.09
CA TRP A 341 15.81 20.12 9.76
C TRP A 341 15.59 21.34 10.65
N LEU A 342 15.80 21.22 11.96
CA LEU A 342 15.61 22.31 12.91
C LEU A 342 16.55 23.49 12.65
N ASP A 343 17.76 23.23 12.15
CA ASP A 343 18.76 24.24 11.78
C ASP A 343 18.51 24.87 10.41
N MET A 344 17.57 24.33 9.61
CA MET A 344 17.25 24.88 8.29
C MET A 344 16.49 26.20 8.40
N SER A 345 16.83 27.14 7.51
CA SER A 345 16.02 28.33 7.31
C SER A 345 14.62 27.98 6.80
N PRO A 346 13.61 28.84 7.05
CA PRO A 346 12.26 28.64 6.52
C PRO A 346 12.24 28.41 4.98
N ALA A 347 13.10 29.11 4.25
CA ALA A 347 13.19 28.97 2.78
C ALA A 347 13.66 27.56 2.37
N LEU A 348 14.63 26.99 3.07
CA LEU A 348 15.11 25.62 2.81
C LEU A 348 14.06 24.58 3.19
N ARG A 349 13.34 24.75 4.29
CA ARG A 349 12.21 23.87 4.66
C ARG A 349 11.10 23.91 3.60
N HIS A 350 10.77 25.10 3.09
CA HIS A 350 9.82 25.24 1.98
C HIS A 350 10.31 24.57 0.70
N GLN A 351 11.61 24.65 0.40
CA GLN A 351 12.18 23.96 -0.77
C GLN A 351 12.05 22.45 -0.63
N LEU A 352 12.36 21.90 0.56
CA LEU A 352 12.24 20.47 0.85
C LEU A 352 10.78 19.98 0.67
N ARG A 353 9.80 20.76 1.16
CA ARG A 353 8.38 20.46 0.98
C ARG A 353 7.96 20.48 -0.49
N ARG A 354 8.44 21.44 -1.29
CA ARG A 354 8.17 21.45 -2.75
C ARG A 354 8.79 20.25 -3.46
N ASN A 355 10.02 19.90 -3.09
CA ASN A 355 10.69 18.73 -3.63
C ASN A 355 9.94 17.43 -3.29
N ALA A 356 9.37 17.35 -2.07
CA ALA A 356 8.53 16.22 -1.67
C ALA A 356 7.35 16.06 -2.64
N VAL A 357 6.60 17.15 -2.91
CA VAL A 357 5.48 17.11 -3.88
C VAL A 357 5.96 16.65 -5.26
N GLN A 358 7.05 17.23 -5.77
CA GLN A 358 7.59 16.84 -7.08
C GLN A 358 8.01 15.37 -7.15
N SER A 359 8.56 14.84 -6.05
CA SER A 359 8.93 13.41 -5.97
C SER A 359 7.72 12.48 -6.02
N ALA A 360 6.53 12.96 -5.62
CA ALA A 360 5.31 12.17 -5.65
C ALA A 360 4.69 12.04 -7.06
N ASP A 361 5.03 12.90 -8.01
CA ASP A 361 4.44 12.92 -9.36
C ASP A 361 4.62 11.58 -10.11
N GLU A 362 5.75 10.91 -9.90
CA GLU A 362 6.04 9.60 -10.48
C GLU A 362 5.08 8.49 -9.98
N PHE A 363 4.46 8.71 -8.83
CA PHE A 363 3.52 7.80 -8.19
C PHE A 363 2.06 8.24 -8.37
N SER A 364 1.76 9.09 -9.35
CA SER A 364 0.38 9.47 -9.64
C SER A 364 -0.42 8.29 -10.19
N THR A 365 -1.75 8.31 -9.99
CA THR A 365 -2.66 7.31 -10.59
C THR A 365 -2.51 7.26 -12.11
N SER A 366 -2.23 8.39 -12.75
CA SER A 366 -2.02 8.47 -14.20
C SER A 366 -0.77 7.71 -14.61
N THR A 367 0.39 7.98 -13.99
CA THR A 367 1.66 7.28 -14.28
C THR A 367 1.55 5.78 -14.01
N PHE A 368 0.87 5.41 -12.92
CA PHE A 368 0.60 4.02 -12.60
C PHE A 368 -0.21 3.32 -13.70
N ALA A 369 -1.33 3.93 -14.11
CA ALA A 369 -2.17 3.37 -15.16
C ALA A 369 -1.44 3.31 -16.52
N ASP A 370 -0.62 4.31 -16.89
CA ASP A 370 0.20 4.31 -18.12
C ASP A 370 1.12 3.07 -18.17
N ARG A 371 1.82 2.79 -17.07
CA ARG A 371 2.73 1.64 -16.98
C ARG A 371 1.98 0.30 -17.03
N VAL A 372 0.88 0.19 -16.31
CA VAL A 372 0.05 -1.02 -16.27
C VAL A 372 -0.61 -1.28 -17.62
N GLU A 373 -1.15 -0.24 -18.27
CA GLU A 373 -1.77 -0.33 -19.59
C GLU A 373 -0.76 -0.79 -20.67
N LYS A 374 0.47 -0.27 -20.61
CA LYS A 374 1.56 -0.71 -21.49
C LYS A 374 1.87 -2.20 -21.28
N LEU A 375 1.93 -2.66 -20.03
CA LEU A 375 2.14 -4.08 -19.71
C LEU A 375 0.98 -4.93 -20.26
N TYR A 376 -0.27 -4.49 -20.11
CA TYR A 376 -1.44 -5.19 -20.67
C TYR A 376 -1.32 -5.34 -22.19
N MET A 377 -0.97 -4.28 -22.91
CA MET A 377 -0.79 -4.34 -24.35
C MET A 377 0.29 -5.35 -24.74
N ASN A 378 1.43 -5.34 -24.03
CA ASN A 378 2.53 -6.27 -24.28
C ASN A 378 2.10 -7.74 -24.10
N VAL A 379 1.42 -8.08 -23.01
CA VAL A 379 1.00 -9.47 -22.75
C VAL A 379 -0.10 -9.92 -23.72
N CYS A 380 -1.02 -9.02 -24.12
CA CYS A 380 -2.04 -9.33 -25.12
C CYS A 380 -1.43 -9.57 -26.51
N GLU A 381 -0.43 -8.78 -26.91
CA GLU A 381 0.28 -8.99 -28.19
C GLU A 381 1.03 -10.33 -28.19
N LEU A 382 1.73 -10.67 -27.13
CA LEU A 382 2.42 -11.96 -26.98
C LEU A 382 1.44 -13.13 -27.04
N GLN A 383 0.30 -13.04 -26.35
CA GLN A 383 -0.74 -14.06 -26.37
C GLN A 383 -1.31 -14.26 -27.80
N ALA A 384 -1.58 -13.15 -28.49
CA ALA A 384 -2.08 -13.20 -29.88
C ALA A 384 -1.07 -13.87 -30.84
N LEU A 385 0.24 -13.69 -30.62
CA LEU A 385 1.29 -14.35 -31.39
C LEU A 385 1.33 -15.86 -31.11
N VAL A 386 1.20 -16.27 -29.86
CA VAL A 386 1.14 -17.68 -29.46
C VAL A 386 -0.06 -18.37 -30.09
N LEU A 387 -1.25 -17.77 -30.02
CA LEU A 387 -2.48 -18.31 -30.60
C LEU A 387 -2.45 -18.41 -32.13
N ARG A 388 -1.66 -17.59 -32.84
CA ARG A 388 -1.47 -17.69 -34.30
C ARG A 388 -0.45 -18.76 -34.70
N ALA A 389 0.42 -19.16 -33.76
CA ALA A 389 1.46 -20.16 -34.00
C ALA A 389 1.01 -21.61 -33.73
N CYS A 390 -0.12 -21.79 -33.03
CA CYS A 390 -0.79 -23.06 -32.75
C CYS A 390 -1.87 -23.35 -33.77
#